data_617e578902adf1283f88604ee1ebe837
#
_entry.id   617e578902adf1283f88604ee1ebe837
#
_cell.length_a   1.000
_cell.length_b   1.000
_cell.length_c   1.000
_cell.angle_alpha   90.00
_cell.angle_beta   90.00
_cell.angle_gamma   90.00
#
_symmetry.space_group_name_H-M   'P 1'
#
loop_
_entity.id
_entity.type
_entity.pdbx_description
1 polymer ?
#
loop_
_entity_poly.entity_id
_entity_poly.type
_entity_poly.pdbx_seq_one_letter_code
_entity_poly.pdbx_strand_id
1 'polypeptide(L)'
;MNVIEYKCPNCGSGMVFDSEKGTLSCNYCGRQDEIEGSLDPLGQRQFSANEVQEYHCTSCGAVIIADVETAATMCNFCGSAVVLGDRLSGKLAPSLVIPFSISKEQAMQAFKKWCKNGLLTPSGFMAANRIKGITGVYVPFWLYELHNKVDAHGHATIVRTYTRGDYRYTETQHFNIYRSLHLNYLRVPIDSSKKMDDGLMDRLEPFPYDQLRSFKSPYLAGYVAEKYSYTDTELLPRAKDKIRQYIEESISSSVSGYTTFHFTDKQIDTKVMNAEYCMVPVWMFQYDYNRKSYTFAMNGQTGKVVGKPPLSKGKMAAWFAAVASVSFLSLKIISWAMGGGFL
;
A
#
# COMPACT_ATOMS: atom_id res chain seq x y z
N MET A 1 16.06 24.76 -15.76
CA MET A 1 15.08 24.24 -14.78
C MET A 1 13.72 24.21 -15.46
N ASN A 2 13.12 23.03 -15.63
CA ASN A 2 11.84 22.90 -16.34
C ASN A 2 10.72 22.60 -15.35
N VAL A 3 9.97 23.66 -15.02
CA VAL A 3 8.65 23.51 -14.37
C VAL A 3 7.63 23.34 -15.48
N ILE A 4 6.82 22.30 -15.40
CA ILE A 4 5.72 22.05 -16.31
C ILE A 4 4.43 22.44 -15.63
N GLU A 5 3.70 23.36 -16.24
CA GLU A 5 2.35 23.72 -15.86
C GLU A 5 1.42 23.42 -17.02
N TYR A 6 0.33 22.73 -16.72
CA TYR A 6 -0.72 22.48 -17.71
C TYR A 6 -1.68 23.66 -17.72
N LYS A 7 -1.54 24.53 -18.73
CA LYS A 7 -2.41 25.70 -18.91
C LYS A 7 -3.61 25.37 -19.78
N CYS A 8 -4.77 25.83 -19.35
CA CYS A 8 -5.99 25.69 -20.13
C CYS A 8 -5.89 26.51 -21.43
N PRO A 9 -6.00 25.89 -22.62
CA PRO A 9 -5.90 26.61 -23.87
C PRO A 9 -7.07 27.59 -24.11
N ASN A 10 -8.16 27.46 -23.34
CA ASN A 10 -9.33 28.33 -23.47
C ASN A 10 -9.23 29.61 -22.61
N CYS A 11 -8.71 29.52 -21.37
CA CYS A 11 -8.72 30.66 -20.43
C CYS A 11 -7.35 30.93 -19.77
N GLY A 12 -6.31 30.13 -20.05
CA GLY A 12 -4.97 30.30 -19.50
C GLY A 12 -4.81 29.87 -18.04
N SER A 13 -5.87 29.44 -17.35
CA SER A 13 -5.81 28.98 -15.97
C SER A 13 -5.11 27.62 -15.88
N GLY A 14 -4.58 27.26 -14.71
CA GLY A 14 -3.98 25.95 -14.45
C GLY A 14 -5.03 24.83 -14.56
N MET A 15 -4.63 23.71 -15.18
CA MET A 15 -5.43 22.48 -15.22
C MET A 15 -4.92 21.49 -14.19
N VAL A 16 -5.81 20.68 -13.64
CA VAL A 16 -5.52 19.62 -12.67
C VAL A 16 -6.11 18.29 -13.15
N PHE A 17 -5.53 17.19 -12.69
CA PHE A 17 -6.09 15.87 -12.99
C PHE A 17 -7.37 15.64 -12.19
N ASP A 18 -8.47 15.40 -12.88
CA ASP A 18 -9.76 15.02 -12.31
C ASP A 18 -9.86 13.50 -12.22
N SER A 19 -9.76 12.99 -11.01
CA SER A 19 -9.75 11.53 -10.73
C SER A 19 -11.11 10.86 -11.00
N GLU A 20 -12.22 11.62 -10.99
CA GLU A 20 -13.55 11.06 -11.27
C GLU A 20 -13.77 10.86 -12.77
N LYS A 21 -13.18 11.74 -13.59
CA LYS A 21 -13.35 11.74 -15.03
C LYS A 21 -12.17 11.14 -15.80
N GLY A 22 -11.01 11.01 -15.13
CA GLY A 22 -9.78 10.53 -15.75
C GLY A 22 -9.17 11.50 -16.78
N THR A 23 -9.49 12.79 -16.68
CA THR A 23 -9.08 13.83 -17.62
C THR A 23 -8.35 14.97 -16.91
N LEU A 24 -7.64 15.83 -17.68
CA LEU A 24 -7.22 17.13 -17.20
C LEU A 24 -8.42 18.09 -17.22
N SER A 25 -8.74 18.70 -16.11
CA SER A 25 -9.87 19.61 -15.95
C SER A 25 -9.43 21.01 -15.56
N CYS A 26 -10.02 22.02 -16.17
CA CYS A 26 -9.83 23.41 -15.79
C CYS A 26 -10.90 23.82 -14.76
N ASN A 27 -10.47 24.14 -13.55
CA ASN A 27 -11.38 24.54 -12.46
C ASN A 27 -12.04 25.91 -12.70
N TYR A 28 -11.53 26.71 -13.66
CA TYR A 28 -12.06 28.04 -13.95
C TYR A 28 -13.15 28.02 -15.05
N CYS A 29 -12.88 27.39 -16.20
CA CYS A 29 -13.83 27.40 -17.32
C CYS A 29 -14.49 26.05 -17.61
N GLY A 30 -14.17 25.01 -16.84
CA GLY A 30 -14.77 23.68 -16.97
C GLY A 30 -14.27 22.85 -18.16
N ARG A 31 -13.27 23.34 -18.93
CA ARG A 31 -12.71 22.58 -20.05
C ARG A 31 -12.06 21.29 -19.54
N GLN A 32 -12.20 20.22 -20.30
CA GLN A 32 -11.62 18.90 -20.06
C GLN A 32 -10.82 18.45 -21.29
N ASP A 33 -9.62 17.95 -21.04
CA ASP A 33 -8.74 17.41 -22.07
C ASP A 33 -8.35 15.98 -21.73
N GLU A 34 -8.38 15.08 -22.71
CA GLU A 34 -7.97 13.69 -22.55
C GLU A 34 -6.46 13.58 -22.42
N ILE A 35 -5.97 12.71 -21.52
CA ILE A 35 -4.54 12.51 -21.28
C ILE A 35 -3.93 11.62 -22.36
N GLU A 36 -4.66 10.63 -22.84
CA GLU A 36 -4.14 9.60 -23.77
C GLU A 36 -3.70 10.19 -25.10
N GLY A 37 -4.32 11.28 -25.56
CA GLY A 37 -3.97 12.01 -26.78
C GLY A 37 -2.97 13.15 -26.58
N SER A 38 -2.59 13.50 -25.35
CA SER A 38 -1.70 14.63 -25.09
C SER A 38 -0.23 14.28 -25.32
N LEU A 39 0.52 15.24 -25.93
CA LEU A 39 1.98 15.15 -25.97
C LEU A 39 2.53 15.29 -24.55
N ASP A 40 3.32 14.32 -24.11
CA ASP A 40 4.05 14.43 -22.84
C ASP A 40 5.33 15.26 -23.08
N PRO A 41 5.44 16.46 -22.47
CA PRO A 41 6.62 17.31 -22.63
C PRO A 41 7.90 16.70 -22.04
N LEU A 42 7.81 15.62 -21.24
CA LEU A 42 8.94 14.96 -20.58
C LEU A 42 9.63 13.87 -21.42
N GLY A 43 9.08 13.50 -22.55
CA GLY A 43 9.41 12.27 -23.29
C GLY A 43 10.87 12.05 -23.73
N GLN A 44 11.83 12.95 -23.53
CA GLN A 44 13.18 12.79 -24.12
C GLN A 44 14.36 13.51 -23.43
N ARG A 45 14.39 13.78 -22.12
CA ARG A 45 15.54 14.50 -21.54
C ARG A 45 16.25 13.77 -20.39
N GLN A 46 17.59 13.71 -20.45
CA GLN A 46 18.49 13.19 -19.41
C GLN A 46 19.06 14.37 -18.59
N PHE A 47 19.06 14.28 -17.26
CA PHE A 47 19.68 15.25 -16.36
C PHE A 47 20.45 14.60 -15.22
N SER A 48 21.46 15.31 -14.66
CA SER A 48 22.32 14.86 -13.57
C SER A 48 21.82 15.38 -12.22
N ALA A 49 22.02 14.60 -11.16
CA ALA A 49 21.53 14.84 -9.80
C ALA A 49 22.54 15.63 -8.96
N ASN A 50 22.11 16.62 -8.19
CA ASN A 50 22.39 16.83 -6.77
C ASN A 50 21.76 18.12 -6.24
N GLU A 51 21.25 18.06 -5.00
CA GLU A 51 20.89 19.15 -4.07
C GLU A 51 19.49 19.74 -4.21
N VAL A 52 19.02 20.35 -3.10
CA VAL A 52 17.82 21.19 -3.02
C VAL A 52 17.90 22.22 -4.14
N GLN A 53 16.92 22.25 -5.03
CA GLN A 53 16.89 23.13 -6.17
C GLN A 53 15.75 24.14 -6.06
N GLU A 54 16.04 25.36 -6.47
CA GLU A 54 15.04 26.41 -6.59
C GLU A 54 14.34 26.29 -7.94
N TYR A 55 13.02 26.34 -7.92
CA TYR A 55 12.16 26.37 -9.08
C TYR A 55 11.31 27.63 -9.07
N HIS A 56 11.04 28.17 -10.23
CA HIS A 56 10.14 29.32 -10.34
C HIS A 56 8.77 28.86 -10.81
N CYS A 57 7.74 29.22 -10.08
CA CYS A 57 6.35 28.99 -10.52
C CYS A 57 6.09 29.79 -11.79
N THR A 58 5.72 29.15 -12.88
CA THR A 58 5.47 29.81 -14.16
C THR A 58 4.20 30.68 -14.13
N SER A 59 3.27 30.39 -13.19
CA SER A 59 2.04 31.15 -13.01
C SER A 59 2.22 32.48 -12.28
N CYS A 60 3.01 32.51 -11.20
CA CYS A 60 3.12 33.71 -10.37
C CYS A 60 4.56 34.20 -10.13
N GLY A 61 5.56 33.49 -10.70
CA GLY A 61 6.97 33.83 -10.54
C GLY A 61 7.59 33.51 -9.17
N ALA A 62 6.80 32.99 -8.21
CA ALA A 62 7.31 32.68 -6.88
C ALA A 62 8.37 31.58 -6.92
N VAL A 63 9.36 31.71 -6.03
CA VAL A 63 10.40 30.68 -5.86
C VAL A 63 9.82 29.53 -5.05
N ILE A 64 9.94 28.31 -5.57
CA ILE A 64 9.54 27.06 -4.94
C ILE A 64 10.83 26.30 -4.59
N ILE A 65 11.03 26.05 -3.32
CA ILE A 65 12.13 25.22 -2.84
C ILE A 65 11.59 23.80 -2.69
N ALA A 66 12.09 22.88 -3.49
CA ALA A 66 11.72 21.48 -3.42
C ALA A 66 12.94 20.62 -3.07
N ASP A 67 12.75 19.66 -2.18
CA ASP A 67 13.80 18.70 -1.88
C ASP A 67 14.04 17.75 -3.07
N VAL A 68 15.17 17.04 -3.02
CA VAL A 68 15.62 16.17 -4.11
C VAL A 68 14.66 15.02 -4.45
N GLU A 69 13.73 14.69 -3.56
CA GLU A 69 12.79 13.58 -3.69
C GLU A 69 11.41 14.03 -4.20
N THR A 70 11.14 15.33 -4.26
CA THR A 70 9.86 15.85 -4.76
C THR A 70 9.87 15.90 -6.29
N ALA A 71 8.91 15.25 -6.93
CA ALA A 71 8.72 15.24 -8.38
C ALA A 71 7.53 16.09 -8.85
N ALA A 72 6.50 16.28 -8.02
CA ALA A 72 5.41 17.22 -8.26
C ALA A 72 4.92 17.83 -6.95
N THR A 73 4.44 19.07 -7.01
CA THR A 73 3.95 19.81 -5.84
C THR A 73 2.92 20.87 -6.25
N MET A 74 2.43 21.63 -5.30
CA MET A 74 1.61 22.81 -5.55
C MET A 74 2.36 24.07 -5.10
N CYS A 75 2.23 25.14 -5.85
CA CYS A 75 2.79 26.41 -5.47
C CYS A 75 2.09 26.94 -4.21
N ASN A 76 2.85 27.21 -3.15
CA ASN A 76 2.32 27.71 -1.88
C ASN A 76 1.73 29.14 -1.96
N PHE A 77 2.03 29.87 -3.05
CA PHE A 77 1.58 31.26 -3.22
C PHE A 77 0.32 31.39 -4.06
N CYS A 78 0.23 30.67 -5.19
CA CYS A 78 -0.92 30.79 -6.09
C CYS A 78 -1.75 29.49 -6.23
N GLY A 79 -1.32 28.38 -5.61
CA GLY A 79 -2.02 27.11 -5.66
C GLY A 79 -1.90 26.36 -7.00
N SER A 80 -1.11 26.87 -7.98
CA SER A 80 -0.92 26.17 -9.25
C SER A 80 -0.20 24.83 -9.04
N ALA A 81 -0.62 23.81 -9.76
CA ALA A 81 0.07 22.53 -9.81
C ALA A 81 1.41 22.68 -10.56
N VAL A 82 2.46 22.14 -9.98
CA VAL A 82 3.83 22.24 -10.48
C VAL A 82 4.42 20.84 -10.59
N VAL A 83 4.84 20.47 -11.80
CA VAL A 83 5.56 19.22 -12.06
C VAL A 83 7.02 19.54 -12.36
N LEU A 84 7.93 18.94 -11.60
CA LEU A 84 9.37 19.15 -11.71
C LEU A 84 9.94 18.17 -12.74
N GLY A 85 9.96 18.61 -14.02
CA GLY A 85 10.30 17.78 -15.17
C GLY A 85 11.66 17.10 -15.07
N ASP A 86 12.63 17.80 -14.52
CA ASP A 86 14.00 17.30 -14.36
C ASP A 86 14.10 16.08 -13.44
N ARG A 87 13.08 15.87 -12.60
CA ARG A 87 13.00 14.76 -11.62
C ARG A 87 12.34 13.49 -12.15
N LEU A 88 11.68 13.60 -13.31
CA LEU A 88 10.88 12.53 -13.91
C LEU A 88 11.40 12.13 -15.30
N SER A 89 12.66 12.43 -15.63
CA SER A 89 13.23 12.20 -16.96
C SER A 89 14.33 11.12 -16.96
N GLY A 90 14.54 10.48 -18.10
CA GLY A 90 15.56 9.45 -18.31
C GLY A 90 15.32 8.21 -17.43
N LYS A 91 16.35 7.70 -16.76
CA LYS A 91 16.28 6.54 -15.86
C LYS A 91 15.44 6.79 -14.59
N LEU A 92 15.12 8.06 -14.31
CA LEU A 92 14.30 8.47 -13.16
C LEU A 92 12.82 8.57 -13.50
N ALA A 93 12.44 8.40 -14.76
CA ALA A 93 11.04 8.46 -15.18
C ALA A 93 10.30 7.18 -14.78
N PRO A 94 9.10 7.28 -14.17
CA PRO A 94 8.24 6.14 -14.00
C PRO A 94 7.86 5.55 -15.37
N SER A 95 7.77 4.23 -15.46
CA SER A 95 7.21 3.57 -16.64
C SER A 95 5.69 3.45 -16.56
N LEU A 96 5.18 3.31 -15.34
CA LEU A 96 3.79 3.02 -15.05
C LEU A 96 3.20 3.98 -14.01
N VAL A 97 1.89 4.11 -14.05
CA VAL A 97 1.10 4.82 -13.04
C VAL A 97 -0.24 4.11 -12.82
N ILE A 98 -0.71 4.10 -11.58
CA ILE A 98 -2.12 3.83 -11.27
C ILE A 98 -2.74 5.20 -10.98
N PRO A 99 -3.66 5.72 -11.81
CA PRO A 99 -4.28 7.02 -11.56
C PRO A 99 -5.12 7.03 -10.28
N PHE A 100 -5.34 8.20 -9.67
CA PHE A 100 -6.39 8.33 -8.66
C PHE A 100 -7.76 8.06 -9.29
N SER A 101 -8.62 7.33 -8.59
CA SER A 101 -10.04 7.15 -8.94
C SER A 101 -10.99 7.71 -7.86
N ILE A 102 -10.44 8.03 -6.69
CA ILE A 102 -11.18 8.57 -5.55
C ILE A 102 -10.84 10.04 -5.40
N SER A 103 -11.85 10.90 -5.47
CA SER A 103 -11.68 12.34 -5.29
C SER A 103 -11.35 12.70 -3.84
N LYS A 104 -10.87 13.92 -3.62
CA LYS A 104 -10.55 14.44 -2.28
C LYS A 104 -11.79 14.41 -1.36
N GLU A 105 -12.95 14.73 -1.88
CA GLU A 105 -14.23 14.75 -1.18
C GLU A 105 -14.67 13.35 -0.78
N GLN A 106 -14.58 12.39 -1.69
CA GLN A 106 -14.88 10.98 -1.45
C GLN A 106 -13.88 10.40 -0.42
N ALA A 107 -12.59 10.73 -0.54
CA ALA A 107 -11.56 10.32 0.41
C ALA A 107 -11.86 10.83 1.83
N MET A 108 -12.26 12.09 1.96
CA MET A 108 -12.66 12.70 3.23
C MET A 108 -13.87 11.99 3.84
N GLN A 109 -14.87 11.65 3.03
CA GLN A 109 -16.06 10.93 3.49
C GLN A 109 -15.73 9.51 3.94
N ALA A 110 -14.94 8.78 3.15
CA ALA A 110 -14.49 7.42 3.48
C ALA A 110 -13.68 7.40 4.78
N PHE A 111 -12.76 8.35 4.95
CA PHE A 111 -11.98 8.49 6.18
C PHE A 111 -12.85 8.76 7.40
N LYS A 112 -13.82 9.69 7.31
CA LYS A 112 -14.78 9.98 8.39
C LYS A 112 -15.59 8.75 8.76
N LYS A 113 -16.06 7.98 7.77
CA LYS A 113 -16.82 6.73 7.97
C LYS A 113 -15.97 5.68 8.68
N TRP A 114 -14.73 5.49 8.20
CA TRP A 114 -13.78 4.54 8.80
C TRP A 114 -13.49 4.84 10.26
N CYS A 115 -13.24 6.10 10.61
CA CYS A 115 -12.98 6.50 11.98
C CYS A 115 -14.18 6.31 12.90
N LYS A 116 -15.42 6.51 12.42
CA LYS A 116 -16.65 6.27 13.21
C LYS A 116 -16.83 4.81 13.57
N ASN A 117 -16.37 3.89 12.73
CA ASN A 117 -16.51 2.45 12.93
C ASN A 117 -15.47 1.87 13.91
N GLY A 118 -14.53 2.66 14.39
CA GLY A 118 -13.53 2.22 15.37
C GLY A 118 -14.12 1.98 16.76
N LEU A 119 -14.39 0.71 17.10
CA LEU A 119 -15.03 0.30 18.35
C LEU A 119 -14.36 0.88 19.60
N LEU A 120 -13.02 0.89 19.61
CA LEU A 120 -12.20 1.37 20.72
C LEU A 120 -11.69 2.80 20.52
N THR A 121 -12.05 3.46 19.41
CA THR A 121 -11.65 4.84 19.14
C THR A 121 -12.41 5.82 20.04
N PRO A 122 -11.77 6.85 20.62
CA PRO A 122 -12.44 7.83 21.46
C PRO A 122 -13.57 8.55 20.71
N SER A 123 -14.71 8.77 21.37
CA SER A 123 -15.88 9.41 20.72
C SER A 123 -15.60 10.83 20.22
N GLY A 124 -14.69 11.57 20.85
CA GLY A 124 -14.26 12.91 20.43
C GLY A 124 -13.15 12.92 19.34
N PHE A 125 -12.70 11.75 18.88
CA PHE A 125 -11.67 11.68 17.85
C PHE A 125 -12.13 12.26 16.53
N MET A 126 -13.42 12.20 16.19
CA MET A 126 -14.00 12.58 14.90
C MET A 126 -14.55 14.00 14.82
N ALA A 127 -14.20 14.89 15.73
CA ALA A 127 -14.59 16.29 15.58
C ALA A 127 -13.98 16.85 14.28
N ALA A 128 -14.84 17.34 13.39
CA ALA A 128 -14.51 17.71 12.01
C ALA A 128 -13.38 18.73 11.85
N ASN A 129 -13.10 19.52 12.89
CA ASN A 129 -12.12 20.62 12.86
C ASN A 129 -10.68 20.17 13.16
N ARG A 130 -10.38 18.88 13.26
CA ARG A 130 -9.06 18.36 13.65
C ARG A 130 -8.28 17.74 12.50
N ILE A 131 -8.85 17.65 11.32
CA ILE A 131 -8.12 17.25 10.12
C ILE A 131 -7.32 18.45 9.65
N LYS A 132 -6.00 18.42 9.85
CA LYS A 132 -5.09 19.50 9.43
C LYS A 132 -4.94 19.58 7.92
N GLY A 133 -4.98 18.44 7.25
CA GLY A 133 -4.82 18.38 5.82
C GLY A 133 -5.13 16.99 5.24
N ILE A 134 -5.56 17.01 4.01
CA ILE A 134 -5.62 15.83 3.14
C ILE A 134 -4.81 16.14 1.89
N THR A 135 -3.83 15.32 1.60
CA THR A 135 -2.95 15.48 0.45
C THR A 135 -2.94 14.21 -0.37
N GLY A 136 -3.22 14.33 -1.66
CA GLY A 136 -3.03 13.24 -2.62
C GLY A 136 -1.57 13.18 -3.01
N VAL A 137 -0.95 12.02 -2.84
CA VAL A 137 0.46 11.78 -3.10
C VAL A 137 0.60 10.59 -4.04
N TYR A 138 1.37 10.76 -5.09
CA TYR A 138 1.87 9.65 -5.87
C TYR A 138 3.16 9.14 -5.23
N VAL A 139 3.08 7.91 -4.71
CA VAL A 139 4.20 7.25 -4.03
C VAL A 139 4.91 6.33 -5.02
N PRO A 140 6.25 6.37 -5.07
CA PRO A 140 7.05 5.52 -5.94
C PRO A 140 7.09 4.07 -5.44
N PHE A 141 6.88 3.12 -6.34
CA PHE A 141 6.97 1.69 -6.09
C PHE A 141 7.81 1.00 -7.15
N TRP A 142 8.53 -0.04 -6.77
CA TRP A 142 9.04 -1.04 -7.70
C TRP A 142 8.10 -2.24 -7.74
N LEU A 143 7.72 -2.65 -8.95
CA LEU A 143 6.92 -3.83 -9.21
C LEU A 143 7.85 -4.92 -9.76
N TYR A 144 8.16 -5.91 -8.94
CA TYR A 144 9.07 -6.99 -9.33
C TYR A 144 8.33 -8.16 -9.97
N GLU A 145 8.96 -8.73 -10.98
CA GLU A 145 8.65 -10.06 -11.49
C GLU A 145 9.73 -11.03 -11.01
N LEU A 146 9.34 -11.99 -10.15
CA LEU A 146 10.24 -12.91 -9.49
C LEU A 146 9.90 -14.35 -9.86
N HIS A 147 10.87 -15.04 -10.48
CA HIS A 147 10.77 -16.47 -10.76
C HIS A 147 11.59 -17.24 -9.73
N ASN A 148 10.95 -18.17 -9.05
CA ASN A 148 11.55 -18.93 -7.97
C ASN A 148 11.57 -20.43 -8.33
N LYS A 149 12.74 -21.04 -8.25
CA LYS A 149 12.91 -22.47 -8.19
C LYS A 149 13.11 -22.87 -6.75
N VAL A 150 12.29 -23.81 -6.27
CA VAL A 150 12.30 -24.25 -4.89
C VAL A 150 12.48 -25.75 -4.87
N ASP A 151 13.55 -26.24 -4.23
CA ASP A 151 13.80 -27.63 -3.98
C ASP A 151 13.77 -27.87 -2.46
N ALA A 152 12.84 -28.71 -1.99
CA ALA A 152 12.60 -28.96 -0.57
C ALA A 152 12.66 -30.44 -0.25
N HIS A 153 13.44 -30.81 0.76
CA HIS A 153 13.57 -32.17 1.29
C HIS A 153 13.06 -32.24 2.73
N GLY A 154 12.43 -33.36 3.08
CA GLY A 154 11.89 -33.52 4.42
C GLY A 154 11.45 -34.93 4.73
N HIS A 155 10.82 -35.06 5.89
CA HIS A 155 10.26 -36.31 6.39
C HIS A 155 8.76 -36.16 6.63
N ALA A 156 8.01 -37.22 6.37
CA ALA A 156 6.59 -37.28 6.65
C ALA A 156 6.22 -38.60 7.32
N THR A 157 5.09 -38.61 8.04
CA THR A 157 4.60 -39.81 8.66
C THR A 157 3.13 -40.03 8.35
N ILE A 158 2.74 -41.29 8.25
CA ILE A 158 1.34 -41.72 8.28
C ILE A 158 1.15 -42.54 9.57
N VAL A 159 0.24 -42.11 10.41
CA VAL A 159 -0.12 -42.79 11.66
C VAL A 159 -1.50 -43.40 11.51
N ARG A 160 -1.57 -44.72 11.69
CA ARG A 160 -2.82 -45.46 11.70
C ARG A 160 -3.01 -46.09 13.06
N THR A 161 -4.19 -45.94 13.64
CA THR A 161 -4.56 -46.57 14.91
C THR A 161 -5.73 -47.50 14.67
N TYR A 162 -5.59 -48.75 15.11
CA TYR A 162 -6.66 -49.77 15.01
C TYR A 162 -6.68 -50.62 16.27
N THR A 163 -7.85 -51.19 16.55
CA THR A 163 -8.03 -52.10 17.70
C THR A 163 -8.15 -53.55 17.23
N ARG A 164 -7.44 -54.45 17.89
CA ARG A 164 -7.53 -55.90 17.63
C ARG A 164 -7.61 -56.62 18.98
N GLY A 165 -8.79 -57.20 19.28
CA GLY A 165 -9.11 -57.71 20.61
C GLY A 165 -9.10 -56.58 21.63
N ASP A 166 -8.46 -56.79 22.76
CA ASP A 166 -8.36 -55.82 23.88
C ASP A 166 -7.17 -54.85 23.72
N TYR A 167 -6.46 -54.89 22.62
CA TYR A 167 -5.27 -54.10 22.35
C TYR A 167 -5.51 -53.04 21.27
N ARG A 168 -5.00 -51.84 21.58
CA ARG A 168 -4.94 -50.71 20.63
C ARG A 168 -3.54 -50.63 20.02
N TYR A 169 -3.45 -50.76 18.71
CA TYR A 169 -2.21 -50.70 17.92
C TYR A 169 -2.08 -49.33 17.28
N THR A 170 -0.88 -48.77 17.31
CA THR A 170 -0.53 -47.57 16.56
C THR A 170 0.64 -47.88 15.64
N GLU A 171 0.40 -47.85 14.34
CA GLU A 171 1.40 -48.04 13.31
C GLU A 171 1.84 -46.71 12.77
N THR A 172 3.14 -46.42 12.73
CA THR A 172 3.71 -45.22 12.16
C THR A 172 4.62 -45.57 11.01
N GLN A 173 4.25 -45.13 9.81
CA GLN A 173 5.07 -45.27 8.62
C GLN A 173 5.82 -43.96 8.37
N HIS A 174 7.13 -44.06 8.05
CA HIS A 174 8.01 -42.93 7.80
C HIS A 174 8.35 -42.84 6.31
N PHE A 175 8.32 -41.59 5.80
CA PHE A 175 8.58 -41.30 4.39
C PHE A 175 9.59 -40.17 4.27
N ASN A 176 10.47 -40.27 3.27
CA ASN A 176 11.26 -39.17 2.76
C ASN A 176 10.44 -38.46 1.69
N ILE A 177 10.28 -37.16 1.82
CA ILE A 177 9.56 -36.34 0.84
C ILE A 177 10.50 -35.38 0.15
N TYR A 178 10.29 -35.22 -1.15
CA TYR A 178 10.95 -34.24 -1.99
C TYR A 178 9.92 -33.45 -2.77
N ARG A 179 10.13 -32.14 -2.85
CA ARG A 179 9.30 -31.25 -3.70
C ARG A 179 10.19 -30.32 -4.48
N SER A 180 9.92 -30.23 -5.77
CA SER A 180 10.51 -29.24 -6.67
C SER A 180 9.39 -28.40 -7.27
N LEU A 181 9.41 -27.09 -7.02
CA LEU A 181 8.37 -26.17 -7.42
C LEU A 181 8.97 -25.02 -8.24
N HIS A 182 8.22 -24.59 -9.25
CA HIS A 182 8.48 -23.34 -9.98
C HIS A 182 7.35 -22.36 -9.66
N LEU A 183 7.69 -21.28 -8.96
CA LEU A 183 6.74 -20.29 -8.46
C LEU A 183 7.06 -18.93 -9.06
N ASN A 184 6.09 -18.36 -9.79
CA ASN A 184 6.25 -17.06 -10.44
C ASN A 184 5.35 -16.04 -9.74
N TYR A 185 5.96 -15.00 -9.23
CA TYR A 185 5.27 -13.87 -8.60
C TYR A 185 5.38 -12.66 -9.52
N LEU A 186 4.24 -12.20 -9.99
CA LEU A 186 4.13 -11.04 -10.89
C LEU A 186 3.72 -9.82 -10.10
N ARG A 187 4.38 -8.69 -10.39
CA ARG A 187 4.06 -7.38 -9.80
C ARG A 187 4.11 -7.36 -8.28
N VAL A 188 5.18 -7.93 -7.70
CA VAL A 188 5.43 -7.83 -6.25
C VAL A 188 5.76 -6.37 -5.93
N PRO A 189 4.87 -5.66 -5.22
CA PRO A 189 5.04 -4.23 -5.00
C PRO A 189 5.92 -3.98 -3.79
N ILE A 190 6.91 -3.11 -3.96
CA ILE A 190 7.76 -2.61 -2.86
C ILE A 190 7.81 -1.10 -2.97
N ASP A 191 7.39 -0.41 -1.92
CA ASP A 191 7.52 1.03 -1.87
C ASP A 191 9.00 1.44 -1.82
N SER A 192 9.34 2.51 -2.52
CA SER A 192 10.71 2.99 -2.68
C SER A 192 10.91 4.41 -2.14
N SER A 193 9.97 4.91 -1.33
CA SER A 193 10.04 6.21 -0.68
C SER A 193 10.71 6.12 0.68
N LYS A 194 11.69 6.97 0.94
CA LYS A 194 12.29 7.14 2.27
C LYS A 194 11.36 7.86 3.25
N LYS A 195 10.38 8.61 2.74
CA LYS A 195 9.49 9.46 3.56
C LYS A 195 8.26 8.71 4.06
N MET A 196 7.88 7.63 3.38
CA MET A 196 6.71 6.82 3.75
C MET A 196 7.10 5.74 4.76
N ASP A 197 6.17 5.39 5.64
CA ASP A 197 6.31 4.23 6.53
C ASP A 197 6.02 2.96 5.74
N ASP A 198 7.01 2.09 5.61
CA ASP A 198 6.92 0.82 4.88
C ASP A 198 5.73 -0.02 5.32
N GLY A 199 5.54 -0.15 6.65
CA GLY A 199 4.44 -0.93 7.19
C GLY A 199 3.06 -0.30 6.93
N LEU A 200 3.00 1.01 6.72
CA LEU A 200 1.78 1.71 6.30
C LEU A 200 1.50 1.41 4.83
N MET A 201 2.52 1.49 3.97
CA MET A 201 2.41 1.23 2.54
C MET A 201 2.04 -0.23 2.25
N ASP A 202 2.68 -1.20 2.90
CA ASP A 202 2.35 -2.63 2.77
C ASP A 202 0.88 -2.94 3.15
N ARG A 203 0.34 -2.25 4.16
CA ARG A 203 -1.07 -2.43 4.55
C ARG A 203 -2.07 -1.77 3.60
N LEU A 204 -1.66 -0.79 2.79
CA LEU A 204 -2.52 -0.19 1.76
C LEU A 204 -2.83 -1.13 0.60
N GLU A 205 -1.99 -2.12 0.38
CA GLU A 205 -2.18 -3.12 -0.67
C GLU A 205 -3.44 -3.99 -0.44
N PRO A 206 -3.99 -4.62 -1.49
CA PRO A 206 -3.53 -4.57 -2.88
C PRO A 206 -3.98 -3.29 -3.60
N PHE A 207 -3.16 -2.86 -4.58
CA PHE A 207 -3.59 -1.92 -5.61
C PHE A 207 -4.19 -2.71 -6.79
N PRO A 208 -5.17 -2.16 -7.53
CA PRO A 208 -5.73 -2.82 -8.71
C PRO A 208 -4.76 -2.68 -9.90
N TYR A 209 -3.89 -3.66 -10.09
CA TYR A 209 -2.87 -3.64 -11.15
C TYR A 209 -3.42 -3.82 -12.57
N ASP A 210 -4.69 -4.11 -12.73
CA ASP A 210 -5.45 -4.05 -13.98
C ASP A 210 -5.67 -2.59 -14.43
N GLN A 211 -5.57 -1.63 -13.51
CA GLN A 211 -5.68 -0.19 -13.76
C GLN A 211 -4.34 0.49 -14.07
N LEU A 212 -3.26 -0.27 -14.20
CA LEU A 212 -1.96 0.27 -14.64
C LEU A 212 -2.07 0.90 -16.01
N ARG A 213 -1.49 2.10 -16.14
CA ARG A 213 -1.35 2.87 -17.39
C ARG A 213 0.12 3.19 -17.65
N SER A 214 0.46 3.42 -18.89
CA SER A 214 1.75 4.05 -19.21
C SER A 214 1.83 5.40 -18.54
N PHE A 215 2.95 5.69 -17.88
CA PHE A 215 3.12 6.95 -17.18
C PHE A 215 3.06 8.12 -18.17
N LYS A 216 2.31 9.15 -17.79
CA LYS A 216 2.32 10.47 -18.42
C LYS A 216 2.25 11.53 -17.33
N SER A 217 3.06 12.57 -17.45
CA SER A 217 3.17 13.62 -16.43
C SER A 217 1.86 14.37 -16.11
N PRO A 218 0.86 14.49 -17.00
CA PRO A 218 -0.44 15.06 -16.65
C PRO A 218 -1.16 14.38 -15.49
N TYR A 219 -0.91 13.09 -15.24
CA TYR A 219 -1.50 12.38 -14.08
C TYR A 219 -1.09 12.98 -12.75
N LEU A 220 0.07 13.66 -12.69
CA LEU A 220 0.59 14.27 -11.47
C LEU A 220 0.01 15.67 -11.22
N ALA A 221 -0.69 16.27 -12.18
CA ALA A 221 -1.19 17.64 -12.07
C ALA A 221 -2.22 17.78 -10.93
N GLY A 222 -1.91 18.59 -9.92
CA GLY A 222 -2.76 18.81 -8.74
C GLY A 222 -2.49 17.85 -7.57
N TYR A 223 -1.51 16.96 -7.70
CA TYR A 223 -1.06 16.04 -6.65
C TYR A 223 0.41 16.30 -6.30
N VAL A 224 0.80 15.88 -5.12
CA VAL A 224 2.23 15.77 -4.77
C VAL A 224 2.76 14.45 -5.35
N ALA A 225 3.97 14.43 -5.84
CA ALA A 225 4.62 13.21 -6.26
C ALA A 225 6.06 13.16 -5.76
N GLU A 226 6.49 11.98 -5.36
CA GLU A 226 7.85 11.70 -4.96
C GLU A 226 8.53 10.84 -6.03
N LYS A 227 9.83 11.04 -6.25
CA LYS A 227 10.63 10.07 -6.99
C LYS A 227 11.11 8.98 -6.03
N TYR A 228 11.56 7.84 -6.55
CA TYR A 228 12.13 6.80 -5.71
C TYR A 228 13.40 7.28 -5.00
N SER A 229 13.57 6.86 -3.75
CA SER A 229 14.75 7.08 -2.92
C SER A 229 15.69 5.87 -2.93
N TYR A 230 15.12 4.68 -3.19
CA TYR A 230 15.86 3.41 -3.24
C TYR A 230 15.70 2.77 -4.61
N THR A 231 16.79 2.24 -5.16
CA THR A 231 16.81 1.51 -6.42
C THR A 231 16.15 0.13 -6.31
N ASP A 232 15.81 -0.46 -7.45
CA ASP A 232 15.30 -1.82 -7.54
C ASP A 232 16.27 -2.86 -6.94
N THR A 233 17.58 -2.67 -7.12
CA THR A 233 18.61 -3.55 -6.57
C THR A 233 18.72 -3.46 -5.06
N GLU A 234 18.60 -2.27 -4.49
CA GLU A 234 18.63 -2.05 -3.03
C GLU A 234 17.41 -2.66 -2.33
N LEU A 235 16.24 -2.65 -2.97
CA LEU A 235 14.99 -3.16 -2.41
C LEU A 235 14.72 -4.64 -2.72
N LEU A 236 15.54 -5.29 -3.53
CA LEU A 236 15.38 -6.70 -3.87
C LEU A 236 15.34 -7.64 -2.65
N PRO A 237 16.15 -7.46 -1.59
CA PRO A 237 16.04 -8.28 -0.39
C PRO A 237 14.64 -8.20 0.25
N ARG A 238 14.05 -7.00 0.34
CA ARG A 238 12.69 -6.80 0.87
C ARG A 238 11.63 -7.47 -0.02
N ALA A 239 11.80 -7.43 -1.34
CA ALA A 239 10.92 -8.13 -2.26
C ALA A 239 10.96 -9.66 -2.06
N LYS A 240 12.14 -10.22 -1.86
CA LYS A 240 12.32 -11.66 -1.54
C LYS A 240 11.69 -12.03 -0.21
N ASP A 241 11.86 -11.20 0.82
CA ASP A 241 11.27 -11.44 2.15
C ASP A 241 9.74 -11.38 2.09
N LYS A 242 9.17 -10.47 1.30
CA LYS A 242 7.72 -10.33 1.14
C LYS A 242 7.07 -11.57 0.54
N ILE A 243 7.72 -12.23 -0.42
CA ILE A 243 7.18 -13.46 -1.03
C ILE A 243 7.50 -14.73 -0.24
N ARG A 244 8.38 -14.68 0.76
CA ARG A 244 8.84 -15.86 1.51
C ARG A 244 7.69 -16.65 2.12
N GLN A 245 6.73 -15.96 2.73
CA GLN A 245 5.56 -16.62 3.33
C GLN A 245 4.74 -17.38 2.27
N TYR A 246 4.53 -16.79 1.10
CA TYR A 246 3.77 -17.43 0.01
C TYR A 246 4.49 -18.65 -0.57
N ILE A 247 5.84 -18.60 -0.61
CA ILE A 247 6.66 -19.75 -0.98
C ILE A 247 6.49 -20.88 0.05
N GLU A 248 6.57 -20.56 1.35
CA GLU A 248 6.38 -21.54 2.43
C GLU A 248 4.98 -22.17 2.42
N GLU A 249 3.95 -21.38 2.19
CA GLU A 249 2.58 -21.86 2.04
C GLU A 249 2.44 -22.77 0.81
N SER A 250 3.07 -22.43 -0.31
CA SER A 250 3.07 -23.24 -1.54
C SER A 250 3.77 -24.57 -1.35
N ILE A 251 4.93 -24.59 -0.66
CA ILE A 251 5.65 -25.82 -0.33
C ILE A 251 4.77 -26.69 0.58
N SER A 252 4.20 -26.13 1.62
CA SER A 252 3.39 -26.85 2.60
C SER A 252 2.12 -27.42 1.97
N SER A 253 1.43 -26.65 1.13
CA SER A 253 0.22 -27.07 0.43
C SER A 253 0.46 -28.15 -0.62
N SER A 254 1.71 -28.27 -1.11
CA SER A 254 2.11 -29.33 -2.06
C SER A 254 2.18 -30.73 -1.43
N VAL A 255 2.15 -30.80 -0.09
CA VAL A 255 2.23 -32.07 0.66
C VAL A 255 0.86 -32.40 1.22
N SER A 256 0.30 -33.53 0.75
CA SER A 256 -0.99 -34.05 1.20
C SER A 256 -0.91 -35.55 1.48
N GLY A 257 -1.88 -36.07 2.25
CA GLY A 257 -2.01 -37.49 2.52
C GLY A 257 -1.14 -38.01 3.67
N TYR A 258 -0.38 -37.17 4.33
CA TYR A 258 0.42 -37.53 5.52
C TYR A 258 -0.24 -37.03 6.80
N THR A 259 0.00 -37.74 7.91
CA THR A 259 -0.47 -37.30 9.26
C THR A 259 0.36 -36.11 9.75
N THR A 260 1.68 -36.18 9.56
CA THR A 260 2.60 -35.09 9.86
C THR A 260 3.67 -35.00 8.79
N PHE A 261 4.23 -33.83 8.59
CA PHE A 261 5.41 -33.62 7.75
C PHE A 261 6.28 -32.48 8.29
N HIS A 262 7.58 -32.55 7.99
CA HIS A 262 8.54 -31.53 8.32
C HIS A 262 9.61 -31.46 7.24
N PHE A 263 9.88 -30.27 6.71
CA PHE A 263 10.99 -30.03 5.80
C PHE A 263 12.28 -29.74 6.58
N THR A 264 13.34 -30.45 6.23
CA THR A 264 14.67 -30.34 6.85
C THR A 264 15.59 -29.42 6.09
N ASP A 265 15.40 -29.33 4.77
CA ASP A 265 16.18 -28.47 3.89
C ASP A 265 15.27 -27.84 2.83
N LYS A 266 15.55 -26.59 2.50
CA LYS A 266 14.83 -25.81 1.48
C LYS A 266 15.83 -24.92 0.76
N GLN A 267 15.99 -25.15 -0.52
CA GLN A 267 16.77 -24.29 -1.39
C GLN A 267 15.83 -23.46 -2.25
N ILE A 268 15.98 -22.14 -2.16
CA ILE A 268 15.16 -21.18 -2.92
C ILE A 268 16.10 -20.37 -3.79
N ASP A 269 16.03 -20.58 -5.10
CA ASP A 269 16.73 -19.78 -6.10
C ASP A 269 15.73 -18.79 -6.72
N THR A 270 15.94 -17.49 -6.47
CA THR A 270 15.09 -16.41 -6.95
C THR A 270 15.78 -15.63 -8.05
N LYS A 271 15.21 -15.62 -9.24
CA LYS A 271 15.63 -14.80 -10.38
C LYS A 271 14.71 -13.61 -10.55
N VAL A 272 15.28 -12.42 -10.67
CA VAL A 272 14.55 -11.20 -11.05
C VAL A 272 14.44 -11.18 -12.57
N MET A 273 13.24 -11.23 -13.08
CA MET A 273 12.97 -11.15 -14.52
C MET A 273 12.78 -9.71 -14.95
N ASN A 274 12.11 -8.91 -14.12
CA ASN A 274 11.85 -7.50 -14.38
C ASN A 274 11.62 -6.73 -13.06
N ALA A 275 11.88 -5.43 -13.10
CA ALA A 275 11.49 -4.48 -12.05
C ALA A 275 11.03 -3.18 -12.73
N GLU A 276 9.76 -2.84 -12.58
CA GLU A 276 9.15 -1.68 -13.21
C GLU A 276 8.87 -0.58 -12.18
N TYR A 277 9.31 0.64 -12.50
CA TYR A 277 9.04 1.81 -11.68
C TYR A 277 7.60 2.29 -11.90
N CYS A 278 6.79 2.30 -10.84
CA CYS A 278 5.39 2.65 -10.86
C CYS A 278 5.06 3.74 -9.83
N MET A 279 4.16 4.65 -10.20
CA MET A 279 3.56 5.62 -9.29
C MET A 279 2.19 5.11 -8.83
N VAL A 280 1.96 5.03 -7.50
CA VAL A 280 0.67 4.59 -6.94
C VAL A 280 -0.01 5.71 -6.17
N PRO A 281 -1.36 5.83 -6.24
CA PRO A 281 -2.11 6.93 -5.66
C PRO A 281 -2.41 6.67 -4.18
N VAL A 282 -2.01 7.59 -3.31
CA VAL A 282 -2.22 7.51 -1.86
C VAL A 282 -2.77 8.83 -1.33
N TRP A 283 -3.89 8.80 -0.64
CA TRP A 283 -4.37 9.91 0.16
C TRP A 283 -3.73 9.88 1.54
N MET A 284 -3.01 10.92 1.90
CA MET A 284 -2.40 11.10 3.22
C MET A 284 -3.25 12.02 4.06
N PHE A 285 -3.55 11.60 5.29
CA PHE A 285 -4.30 12.40 6.27
C PHE A 285 -3.41 12.68 7.47
N GLN A 286 -3.34 13.95 7.85
CA GLN A 286 -2.73 14.38 9.08
C GLN A 286 -3.82 14.84 10.05
N TYR A 287 -3.81 14.27 11.23
CA TYR A 287 -4.84 14.46 12.23
C TYR A 287 -4.24 14.70 13.62
N ASP A 288 -4.59 15.82 14.26
CA ASP A 288 -4.13 16.13 15.61
C ASP A 288 -5.20 15.77 16.65
N TYR A 289 -4.79 14.97 17.63
CA TYR A 289 -5.63 14.61 18.76
C TYR A 289 -4.82 14.56 20.07
N ASN A 290 -5.28 15.29 21.09
CA ASN A 290 -4.62 15.35 22.39
C ASN A 290 -3.12 15.66 22.31
N ARG A 291 -2.74 16.69 21.55
CA ARG A 291 -1.36 17.14 21.32
C ARG A 291 -0.45 16.11 20.65
N LYS A 292 -1.03 15.10 20.01
CA LYS A 292 -0.31 14.11 19.20
C LYS A 292 -0.81 14.15 17.78
N SER A 293 0.13 14.06 16.84
CA SER A 293 -0.16 13.95 15.41
C SER A 293 -0.30 12.50 15.03
N TYR A 294 -1.32 12.19 14.26
CA TYR A 294 -1.60 10.86 13.73
C TYR A 294 -1.61 10.93 12.23
N THR A 295 -0.90 10.01 11.61
CA THR A 295 -0.87 9.86 10.15
C THR A 295 -1.70 8.65 9.74
N PHE A 296 -2.56 8.86 8.75
CA PHE A 296 -3.34 7.80 8.11
C PHE A 296 -3.12 7.88 6.62
N ALA A 297 -3.22 6.74 5.97
CA ALA A 297 -3.16 6.67 4.52
C ALA A 297 -4.39 5.94 3.98
N MET A 298 -4.79 6.29 2.77
CA MET A 298 -5.86 5.60 2.06
C MET A 298 -5.44 5.33 0.63
N ASN A 299 -5.68 4.12 0.19
CA ASN A 299 -5.49 3.74 -1.20
C ASN A 299 -6.40 4.59 -2.10
N GLY A 300 -5.80 5.35 -3.03
CA GLY A 300 -6.50 6.30 -3.89
C GLY A 300 -7.36 5.65 -4.98
N GLN A 301 -7.32 4.32 -5.08
CA GLN A 301 -8.15 3.52 -5.97
C GLN A 301 -9.28 2.79 -5.24
N THR A 302 -8.94 2.08 -4.16
CA THR A 302 -9.87 1.17 -3.49
C THR A 302 -10.60 1.81 -2.30
N GLY A 303 -10.10 2.94 -1.80
CA GLY A 303 -10.63 3.58 -0.60
C GLY A 303 -10.25 2.88 0.71
N LYS A 304 -9.38 1.87 0.65
CA LYS A 304 -8.89 1.17 1.85
C LYS A 304 -8.09 2.13 2.73
N VAL A 305 -8.59 2.39 3.94
CA VAL A 305 -7.94 3.26 4.92
C VAL A 305 -7.08 2.42 5.86
N VAL A 306 -5.86 2.89 6.12
CA VAL A 306 -4.92 2.29 7.07
C VAL A 306 -4.36 3.35 8.00
N GLY A 307 -4.03 2.92 9.23
CA GLY A 307 -3.46 3.77 10.27
C GLY A 307 -3.77 3.20 11.65
N LYS A 308 -3.23 3.84 12.68
CA LYS A 308 -3.44 3.44 14.08
C LYS A 308 -4.16 4.58 14.81
N PRO A 309 -5.51 4.52 14.93
CA PRO A 309 -6.24 5.50 15.72
C PRO A 309 -5.89 5.35 17.21
N PRO A 310 -6.02 6.42 18.02
CA PRO A 310 -5.84 6.32 19.46
C PRO A 310 -6.90 5.40 20.07
N LEU A 311 -6.52 4.72 21.12
CA LEU A 311 -7.41 3.84 21.88
C LEU A 311 -7.99 4.58 23.10
N SER A 312 -9.29 4.43 23.33
CA SER A 312 -9.97 4.94 24.52
C SER A 312 -9.84 3.96 25.67
N LYS A 313 -9.11 4.34 26.73
CA LYS A 313 -8.95 3.51 27.93
C LYS A 313 -10.31 3.14 28.56
N GLY A 314 -11.26 4.08 28.58
CA GLY A 314 -12.61 3.80 29.10
C GLY A 314 -13.39 2.80 28.26
N LYS A 315 -13.36 2.91 26.93
CA LYS A 315 -14.00 1.92 26.05
C LYS A 315 -13.31 0.57 26.12
N MET A 316 -11.98 0.53 26.28
CA MET A 316 -11.24 -0.73 26.48
C MET A 316 -11.68 -1.43 27.77
N ALA A 317 -11.76 -0.69 28.88
CA ALA A 317 -12.22 -1.23 30.17
C ALA A 317 -13.67 -1.74 30.10
N ALA A 318 -14.55 -0.96 29.47
CA ALA A 318 -15.95 -1.35 29.26
C ALA A 318 -16.08 -2.62 28.41
N TRP A 319 -15.30 -2.71 27.33
CA TRP A 319 -15.26 -3.90 26.47
C TRP A 319 -14.72 -5.13 27.20
N PHE A 320 -13.62 -4.97 27.97
CA PHE A 320 -13.07 -6.04 28.79
C PHE A 320 -14.11 -6.54 29.80
N ALA A 321 -14.79 -5.63 30.53
CA ALA A 321 -15.82 -5.98 31.47
C ALA A 321 -17.00 -6.72 30.80
N ALA A 322 -17.44 -6.27 29.62
CA ALA A 322 -18.51 -6.92 28.85
C ALA A 322 -18.12 -8.35 28.44
N VAL A 323 -16.94 -8.52 27.83
CA VAL A 323 -16.45 -9.85 27.43
C VAL A 323 -16.29 -10.78 28.63
N ALA A 324 -15.67 -10.29 29.70
CA ALA A 324 -15.52 -11.07 30.95
C ALA A 324 -16.87 -11.51 31.54
N SER A 325 -17.87 -10.61 31.58
CA SER A 325 -19.21 -10.92 32.02
C SER A 325 -19.90 -11.98 31.17
N VAL A 326 -19.83 -11.84 29.84
CA VAL A 326 -20.41 -12.83 28.91
C VAL A 326 -19.71 -14.18 29.07
N SER A 327 -18.38 -14.21 29.14
CA SER A 327 -17.61 -15.45 29.33
C SER A 327 -17.95 -16.12 30.66
N PHE A 328 -18.05 -15.34 31.74
CA PHE A 328 -18.44 -15.85 33.07
C PHE A 328 -19.84 -16.46 33.06
N LEU A 329 -20.81 -15.77 32.44
CA LEU A 329 -22.19 -16.27 32.33
C LEU A 329 -22.24 -17.56 31.48
N SER A 330 -21.50 -17.62 30.38
CA SER A 330 -21.41 -18.80 29.51
C SER A 330 -20.86 -20.00 30.30
N LEU A 331 -19.78 -19.80 31.04
CA LEU A 331 -19.18 -20.85 31.89
C LEU A 331 -20.13 -21.32 32.97
N LYS A 332 -20.91 -20.44 33.61
CA LYS A 332 -21.94 -20.80 34.60
C LYS A 332 -23.06 -21.62 33.96
N ILE A 333 -23.53 -21.25 32.77
CA ILE A 333 -24.56 -22.01 32.05
C ILE A 333 -24.06 -23.41 31.69
N ILE A 334 -22.82 -23.53 31.17
CA ILE A 334 -22.20 -24.81 30.83
C ILE A 334 -22.05 -25.68 32.08
N SER A 335 -21.54 -25.11 33.20
CA SER A 335 -21.41 -25.83 34.50
C SER A 335 -22.76 -26.35 34.98
N TRP A 336 -23.81 -25.54 34.90
CA TRP A 336 -25.17 -25.95 35.25
C TRP A 336 -25.71 -27.07 34.36
N ALA A 337 -25.51 -26.96 33.04
CA ALA A 337 -25.94 -27.97 32.05
C ALA A 337 -25.20 -29.31 32.20
N MET A 338 -23.96 -29.29 32.70
CA MET A 338 -23.15 -30.50 32.99
C MET A 338 -23.39 -31.10 34.39
N GLY A 339 -24.40 -30.64 35.11
CA GLY A 339 -24.76 -31.18 36.44
C GLY A 339 -23.85 -30.76 37.60
N GLY A 340 -23.00 -29.77 37.38
CA GLY A 340 -22.18 -29.15 38.43
C GLY A 340 -23.03 -28.21 39.26
N GLY A 341 -23.19 -28.52 40.54
CA GLY A 341 -23.86 -27.65 41.50
C GLY A 341 -23.16 -26.28 41.62
N PHE A 342 -23.94 -25.26 42.02
CA PHE A 342 -23.41 -23.91 42.28
C PHE A 342 -22.28 -23.97 43.34
N LEU A 343 -21.07 -23.58 43.00
CA LEU A 343 -20.08 -23.01 43.88
C LEU A 343 -20.15 -21.51 43.81
#